data_a4b0c8fd6e36ad876255dbbc14cb029a
#
_entry.id   a4b0c8fd6e36ad876255dbbc14cb029a
#
_cell.length_a   1.000
_cell.length_b   1.000
_cell.length_c   1.000
_cell.angle_alpha   90.00
_cell.angle_beta   90.00
_cell.angle_gamma   90.00
#
_symmetry.space_group_name_H-M   'P 1'
#
loop_
_entity.id
_entity.type
_entity.pdbx_description
1 polymer ?
#
loop_
_entity_poly.entity_id
_entity_poly.type
_entity_poly.pdbx_seq_one_letter_code
_entity_poly.pdbx_strand_id
1 'polypeptide(L)'
;CIVSAGFGWLATLFTDDFDIYYKSMRLTNVLFGTLLAFIVLRLGMRLFEKEKAWFFTVLVTFLPGAAFLHTYQNMDSLALLATAWIFYCWVRAVQEGWTGKVCVQLGLAMSLCVMSYYNAYGFLLCSALLFAGMMLKCGEQQWNYQEMLKKGFLMLGIVLLFTGWWFIRNGMMYDGDILGMTVSDHYAEMYAIPELKPSNRETPKSIGMSLAYMLFWKP
;
A
#
# COMPACT_ATOMS: atom_id res chain seq x y z
N CYS A 1 -13.67 -0.39 -1.37
CA CYS A 1 -12.86 -1.03 -0.31
C CYS A 1 -13.80 -1.79 0.64
N ILE A 2 -13.43 -3.04 1.04
CA ILE A 2 -14.24 -3.87 1.96
C ILE A 2 -14.51 -3.15 3.28
N VAL A 3 -13.52 -2.45 3.83
CA VAL A 3 -13.66 -1.69 5.07
C VAL A 3 -14.68 -0.56 4.91
N SER A 4 -14.65 0.16 3.79
CA SER A 4 -15.65 1.22 3.51
C SER A 4 -17.06 0.66 3.37
N ALA A 5 -17.21 -0.50 2.73
CA ALA A 5 -18.49 -1.19 2.64
C ALA A 5 -19.02 -1.58 4.04
N GLY A 6 -18.13 -1.97 4.97
CA GLY A 6 -18.50 -2.24 6.35
C GLY A 6 -19.07 -1.02 7.09
N PHE A 7 -18.44 0.14 6.94
CA PHE A 7 -18.97 1.39 7.51
C PHE A 7 -20.30 1.80 6.87
N GLY A 8 -20.41 1.64 5.53
CA GLY A 8 -21.68 1.87 4.83
C GLY A 8 -22.78 0.95 5.34
N TRP A 9 -22.49 -0.35 5.45
CA TRP A 9 -23.45 -1.31 5.99
C TRP A 9 -23.88 -0.98 7.43
N LEU A 10 -22.95 -0.58 8.30
CA LEU A 10 -23.31 -0.13 9.65
C LEU A 10 -24.26 1.05 9.62
N ALA A 11 -24.07 2.00 8.69
CA ALA A 11 -24.97 3.15 8.56
C ALA A 11 -26.40 2.73 8.16
N THR A 12 -26.57 1.71 7.33
CA THR A 12 -27.89 1.21 6.92
C THR A 12 -28.71 0.61 8.07
N LEU A 13 -28.06 0.26 9.19
CA LEU A 13 -28.77 -0.17 10.40
C LEU A 13 -29.51 0.96 11.13
N PHE A 14 -29.17 2.21 10.82
CA PHE A 14 -29.69 3.38 11.52
C PHE A 14 -30.48 4.33 10.62
N THR A 15 -30.28 4.25 9.28
CA THR A 15 -30.92 5.17 8.35
C THR A 15 -30.94 4.60 6.93
N ASP A 16 -31.97 4.95 6.17
CA ASP A 16 -32.10 4.66 4.73
C ASP A 16 -31.60 5.83 3.86
N ASP A 17 -31.07 6.88 4.48
CA ASP A 17 -30.56 8.06 3.78
C ASP A 17 -29.22 7.73 3.08
N PHE A 18 -29.23 7.81 1.74
CA PHE A 18 -28.06 7.53 0.89
C PHE A 18 -26.89 8.48 1.17
N ASP A 19 -27.17 9.74 1.54
CA ASP A 19 -26.14 10.73 1.86
C ASP A 19 -25.37 10.34 3.12
N ILE A 20 -26.06 9.84 4.14
CA ILE A 20 -25.44 9.37 5.38
C ILE A 20 -24.65 8.10 5.12
N TYR A 21 -25.22 7.18 4.34
CA TYR A 21 -24.51 5.97 3.89
C TYR A 21 -23.18 6.33 3.20
N TYR A 22 -23.22 7.21 2.21
CA TYR A 22 -22.03 7.62 1.48
C TYR A 22 -21.00 8.36 2.34
N LYS A 23 -21.46 9.24 3.23
CA LYS A 23 -20.60 9.96 4.18
C LYS A 23 -19.95 9.02 5.19
N SER A 24 -20.65 7.99 5.65
CA SER A 24 -20.10 7.00 6.60
C SER A 24 -18.95 6.21 5.99
N MET A 25 -18.98 5.92 4.69
CA MET A 25 -17.88 5.24 4.00
C MET A 25 -16.57 6.04 4.02
N ARG A 26 -16.63 7.38 4.11
CA ARG A 26 -15.45 8.26 4.23
C ARG A 26 -14.71 8.08 5.55
N LEU A 27 -15.41 7.65 6.62
CA LEU A 27 -14.78 7.39 7.92
C LEU A 27 -13.62 6.37 7.83
N THR A 28 -13.66 5.50 6.85
CA THR A 28 -12.55 4.57 6.57
C THR A 28 -11.25 5.32 6.28
N ASN A 29 -11.31 6.35 5.45
CA ASN A 29 -10.10 7.11 5.09
C ASN A 29 -9.63 8.01 6.23
N VAL A 30 -10.56 8.53 7.04
CA VAL A 30 -10.22 9.22 8.29
C VAL A 30 -9.51 8.26 9.27
N LEU A 31 -9.98 7.03 9.38
CA LEU A 31 -9.32 5.98 10.18
C LEU A 31 -7.90 5.71 9.65
N PHE A 32 -7.74 5.55 8.34
CA PHE A 32 -6.42 5.33 7.74
C PHE A 32 -5.49 6.52 7.96
N GLY A 33 -5.99 7.76 7.87
CA GLY A 33 -5.22 8.96 8.20
C GLY A 33 -4.79 9.03 9.67
N THR A 34 -5.66 8.61 10.58
CA THR A 34 -5.35 8.54 12.02
C THR A 34 -4.27 7.49 12.29
N LEU A 35 -4.39 6.32 11.68
CA LEU A 35 -3.37 5.26 11.78
C LEU A 35 -2.05 5.69 11.14
N LEU A 36 -2.10 6.40 10.01
CA LEU A 36 -0.93 7.01 9.39
C LEU A 36 -0.20 7.93 10.37
N ALA A 37 -0.92 8.87 11.00
CA ALA A 37 -0.34 9.79 11.99
C ALA A 37 0.34 9.02 13.13
N PHE A 38 -0.28 7.96 13.63
CA PHE A 38 0.29 7.10 14.66
C PHE A 38 1.59 6.40 14.17
N ILE A 39 1.59 5.83 12.97
CA ILE A 39 2.79 5.16 12.40
C ILE A 39 3.90 6.18 12.14
N VAL A 40 3.58 7.36 11.60
CA VAL A 40 4.56 8.43 11.36
C VAL A 40 5.16 8.93 12.66
N LEU A 41 4.37 9.07 13.73
CA LEU A 41 4.87 9.42 15.06
C LEU A 41 5.84 8.34 15.59
N ARG A 42 5.48 7.07 15.46
CA ARG A 42 6.35 5.95 15.88
C ARG A 42 7.64 5.91 15.06
N LEU A 43 7.57 6.22 13.79
CA LEU A 43 8.74 6.36 12.91
C LEU A 43 9.60 7.55 13.34
N GLY A 44 8.99 8.72 13.53
CA GLY A 44 9.65 9.94 13.98
C GLY A 44 10.39 9.76 15.29
N MET A 45 9.78 9.09 16.28
CA MET A 45 10.41 8.78 17.58
C MET A 45 11.60 7.82 17.49
N ARG A 46 11.77 7.12 16.37
CA ARG A 46 12.97 6.29 16.14
C ARG A 46 14.10 7.03 15.45
N LEU A 47 13.78 8.10 14.73
CA LEU A 47 14.72 8.87 13.92
C LEU A 47 15.15 10.16 14.60
N PHE A 48 14.32 10.73 15.45
CA PHE A 48 14.49 12.06 16.01
C PHE A 48 14.20 12.08 17.51
N GLU A 49 14.64 13.13 18.18
CA GLU A 49 14.23 13.47 19.54
C GLU A 49 12.72 13.78 19.59
N LYS A 50 12.11 13.64 20.76
CA LYS A 50 10.66 13.69 20.96
C LYS A 50 9.99 14.92 20.33
N GLU A 51 10.55 16.10 20.53
CA GLU A 51 9.96 17.34 19.99
C GLU A 51 10.01 17.39 18.47
N LYS A 52 11.15 17.02 17.88
CA LYS A 52 11.34 16.94 16.44
C LYS A 52 10.46 15.85 15.82
N ALA A 53 10.23 14.74 16.54
CA ALA A 53 9.33 13.67 16.10
C ALA A 53 7.87 14.14 16.00
N TRP A 54 7.39 14.93 16.95
CA TRP A 54 6.07 15.54 16.88
C TRP A 54 5.95 16.51 15.71
N PHE A 55 6.95 17.39 15.54
CA PHE A 55 6.96 18.31 14.40
C PHE A 55 6.97 17.59 13.05
N PHE A 56 7.81 16.55 12.92
CA PHE A 56 7.83 15.68 11.74
C PHE A 56 6.46 15.07 11.48
N THR A 57 5.79 14.57 12.52
CA THR A 57 4.47 13.96 12.40
C THR A 57 3.43 14.95 11.89
N VAL A 58 3.41 16.14 12.46
CA VAL A 58 2.50 17.21 12.02
C VAL A 58 2.75 17.59 10.57
N LEU A 59 4.03 17.79 10.19
CA LEU A 59 4.38 18.11 8.80
C LEU A 59 3.89 17.04 7.82
N VAL A 60 4.16 15.77 8.09
CA VAL A 60 3.78 14.68 7.18
C VAL A 60 2.27 14.49 7.12
N THR A 61 1.60 14.52 8.28
CA THR A 61 0.15 14.24 8.35
C THR A 61 -0.69 15.36 7.76
N PHE A 62 -0.26 16.61 7.97
CA PHE A 62 -0.99 17.80 7.49
C PHE A 62 -0.44 18.36 6.18
N LEU A 63 0.42 17.63 5.45
CA LEU A 63 0.68 17.96 4.05
C LEU A 63 -0.64 18.05 3.30
N PRO A 64 -0.91 19.15 2.57
CA PRO A 64 -2.22 19.36 1.92
C PRO A 64 -2.67 18.16 1.07
N GLY A 65 -1.75 17.54 0.32
CA GLY A 65 -2.04 16.35 -0.47
C GLY A 65 -2.42 15.14 0.38
N ALA A 66 -1.71 14.89 1.49
CA ALA A 66 -2.01 13.79 2.40
C ALA A 66 -3.36 14.02 3.10
N ALA A 67 -3.58 15.23 3.65
CA ALA A 67 -4.83 15.59 4.30
C ALA A 67 -6.02 15.44 3.33
N PHE A 68 -5.88 15.90 2.07
CA PHE A 68 -6.90 15.76 1.05
C PHE A 68 -7.26 14.28 0.79
N LEU A 69 -6.27 13.39 0.67
CA LEU A 69 -6.51 11.97 0.43
C LEU A 69 -7.33 11.30 1.55
N HIS A 70 -7.30 11.83 2.77
CA HIS A 70 -8.06 11.28 3.89
C HIS A 70 -9.49 11.85 4.02
N THR A 71 -9.90 12.81 3.17
CA THR A 71 -11.21 13.45 3.24
C THR A 71 -12.27 12.82 2.34
N TYR A 72 -11.89 12.07 1.32
CA TYR A 72 -12.82 11.42 0.40
C TYR A 72 -12.50 9.94 0.23
N GLN A 73 -13.44 9.18 -0.32
CA GLN A 73 -13.26 7.74 -0.49
C GLN A 73 -12.34 7.46 -1.69
N ASN A 74 -11.15 6.91 -1.40
CA ASN A 74 -10.14 6.51 -2.38
C ASN A 74 -9.31 5.33 -1.84
N MET A 75 -8.45 4.76 -2.69
CA MET A 75 -7.52 3.69 -2.31
C MET A 75 -6.14 4.22 -1.90
N ASP A 76 -5.82 5.46 -2.25
CA ASP A 76 -4.50 6.06 -2.00
C ASP A 76 -4.25 6.28 -0.51
N SER A 77 -5.30 6.55 0.26
CA SER A 77 -5.24 6.68 1.72
C SER A 77 -4.68 5.40 2.38
N LEU A 78 -5.15 4.23 1.93
CA LEU A 78 -4.63 2.95 2.42
C LEU A 78 -3.19 2.69 1.94
N ALA A 79 -2.89 3.05 0.69
CA ALA A 79 -1.53 2.92 0.14
C ALA A 79 -0.53 3.77 0.92
N LEU A 80 -0.90 5.01 1.28
CA LEU A 80 -0.07 5.91 2.06
C LEU A 80 0.20 5.35 3.48
N LEU A 81 -0.82 4.81 4.13
CA LEU A 81 -0.68 4.11 5.42
C LEU A 81 0.26 2.91 5.30
N ALA A 82 0.05 2.05 4.30
CA ALA A 82 0.84 0.84 4.09
C ALA A 82 2.32 1.17 3.83
N THR A 83 2.60 2.15 2.98
CA THR A 83 3.97 2.58 2.69
C THR A 83 4.66 3.18 3.91
N ALA A 84 3.98 4.01 4.69
CA ALA A 84 4.52 4.53 5.95
C ALA A 84 4.84 3.41 6.95
N TRP A 85 4.00 2.39 7.02
CA TRP A 85 4.26 1.22 7.88
C TRP A 85 5.43 0.37 7.37
N ILE A 86 5.59 0.22 6.06
CA ILE A 86 6.78 -0.40 5.46
C ILE A 86 8.04 0.36 5.85
N PHE A 87 8.07 1.70 5.72
CA PHE A 87 9.21 2.52 6.14
C PHE A 87 9.52 2.36 7.64
N TYR A 88 8.51 2.34 8.48
CA TYR A 88 8.69 2.06 9.91
C TYR A 88 9.36 0.70 10.15
N CYS A 89 8.94 -0.34 9.42
CA CYS A 89 9.54 -1.67 9.53
C CYS A 89 10.99 -1.68 9.01
N TRP A 90 11.30 -0.94 7.93
CA TRP A 90 12.68 -0.82 7.43
C TRP A 90 13.60 -0.19 8.45
N VAL A 91 13.21 0.92 9.07
CA VAL A 91 14.00 1.57 10.12
C VAL A 91 14.21 0.61 11.29
N ARG A 92 13.18 -0.13 11.70
CA ARG A 92 13.32 -1.15 12.72
C ARG A 92 14.27 -2.28 12.33
N ALA A 93 14.18 -2.74 11.10
CA ALA A 93 15.07 -3.79 10.59
C ALA A 93 16.54 -3.35 10.62
N VAL A 94 16.80 -2.07 10.29
CA VAL A 94 18.16 -1.50 10.36
C VAL A 94 18.65 -1.36 11.80
N GLN A 95 17.78 -0.96 12.74
CA GLN A 95 18.16 -0.70 14.14
C GLN A 95 18.19 -1.97 15.01
N GLU A 96 17.21 -2.87 14.83
CA GLU A 96 16.97 -4.03 15.69
C GLU A 96 17.33 -5.36 15.01
N GLY A 97 17.70 -5.31 13.72
CA GLY A 97 17.85 -6.50 12.87
C GLY A 97 16.52 -7.09 12.45
N TRP A 98 16.59 -8.12 11.62
CA TRP A 98 15.43 -8.87 11.09
C TRP A 98 14.86 -9.84 12.13
N THR A 99 14.28 -9.31 13.20
CA THR A 99 13.59 -10.12 14.20
C THR A 99 12.28 -10.68 13.65
N GLY A 100 11.78 -11.78 14.20
CA GLY A 100 10.49 -12.35 13.80
C GLY A 100 9.33 -11.35 13.88
N LYS A 101 9.35 -10.46 14.91
CA LYS A 101 8.35 -9.39 15.05
C LYS A 101 8.40 -8.37 13.91
N VAL A 102 9.61 -7.97 13.48
CA VAL A 102 9.79 -7.05 12.33
C VAL A 102 9.32 -7.71 11.04
N CYS A 103 9.67 -8.99 10.82
CA CYS A 103 9.24 -9.74 9.64
C CYS A 103 7.71 -9.86 9.55
N VAL A 104 7.04 -10.18 10.67
CA VAL A 104 5.57 -10.26 10.73
C VAL A 104 4.94 -8.90 10.42
N GLN A 105 5.41 -7.82 11.04
CA GLN A 105 4.88 -6.47 10.79
C GLN A 105 5.12 -6.02 9.34
N LEU A 106 6.29 -6.30 8.78
CA LEU A 106 6.57 -5.99 7.38
C LEU A 106 5.67 -6.81 6.45
N GLY A 107 5.49 -8.10 6.71
CA GLY A 107 4.57 -8.94 5.94
C GLY A 107 3.13 -8.41 5.95
N LEU A 108 2.62 -7.95 7.11
CA LEU A 108 1.31 -7.32 7.22
C LEU A 108 1.24 -5.98 6.47
N ALA A 109 2.25 -5.13 6.60
CA ALA A 109 2.31 -3.86 5.88
C ALA A 109 2.36 -4.07 4.36
N MET A 110 3.15 -5.06 3.90
CA MET A 110 3.20 -5.47 2.49
C MET A 110 1.85 -6.01 2.01
N SER A 111 1.14 -6.78 2.84
CA SER A 111 -0.21 -7.26 2.51
C SER A 111 -1.20 -6.11 2.28
N LEU A 112 -1.19 -5.10 3.17
CA LEU A 112 -2.01 -3.90 2.97
C LEU A 112 -1.60 -3.14 1.71
N CYS A 113 -0.31 -3.06 1.41
CA CYS A 113 0.21 -2.43 0.20
C CYS A 113 -0.31 -3.15 -1.05
N VAL A 114 -0.25 -4.48 -1.09
CA VAL A 114 -0.77 -5.31 -2.20
C VAL A 114 -2.27 -5.10 -2.41
N MET A 115 -3.04 -4.98 -1.32
CA MET A 115 -4.50 -4.80 -1.37
C MET A 115 -4.92 -3.35 -1.62
N SER A 116 -3.99 -2.40 -1.69
CA SER A 116 -4.30 -0.99 -1.87
C SER A 116 -4.24 -0.55 -3.33
N TYR A 117 -3.07 -0.36 -3.87
CA TYR A 117 -2.89 0.24 -5.19
C TYR A 117 -1.61 -0.23 -5.88
N TYR A 118 -1.70 -0.58 -7.17
CA TYR A 118 -0.57 -1.14 -7.94
C TYR A 118 0.66 -0.25 -7.97
N ASN A 119 0.49 1.08 -7.96
CA ASN A 119 1.63 2.02 -7.96
C ASN A 119 2.50 1.89 -6.71
N ALA A 120 1.97 1.35 -5.62
CA ALA A 120 2.71 1.11 -4.38
C ALA A 120 3.55 -0.19 -4.41
N TYR A 121 3.43 -1.03 -5.43
CA TYR A 121 4.15 -2.31 -5.51
C TYR A 121 5.67 -2.15 -5.59
N GLY A 122 6.17 -0.99 -6.01
CA GLY A 122 7.59 -0.65 -5.93
C GLY A 122 8.17 -0.82 -4.52
N PHE A 123 7.38 -0.55 -3.47
CA PHE A 123 7.82 -0.73 -2.08
C PHE A 123 7.97 -2.21 -1.68
N LEU A 124 7.27 -3.13 -2.33
CA LEU A 124 7.46 -4.57 -2.14
C LEU A 124 8.83 -5.00 -2.67
N LEU A 125 9.16 -4.55 -3.88
CA LEU A 125 10.47 -4.80 -4.48
C LEU A 125 11.60 -4.19 -3.64
N CYS A 126 11.44 -2.93 -3.22
CA CYS A 126 12.41 -2.27 -2.33
C CYS A 126 12.58 -3.01 -0.99
N SER A 127 11.49 -3.55 -0.42
CA SER A 127 11.55 -4.36 0.80
C SER A 127 12.35 -5.65 0.60
N ALA A 128 12.13 -6.33 -0.53
CA ALA A 128 12.88 -7.54 -0.87
C ALA A 128 14.38 -7.24 -1.09
N LEU A 129 14.69 -6.15 -1.79
CA LEU A 129 16.08 -5.72 -2.02
C LEU A 129 16.78 -5.30 -0.73
N LEU A 130 16.11 -4.55 0.14
CA LEU A 130 16.64 -4.17 1.44
C LEU A 130 16.90 -5.40 2.31
N PHE A 131 15.93 -6.32 2.38
CA PHE A 131 16.08 -7.58 3.12
C PHE A 131 17.26 -8.39 2.59
N ALA A 132 17.32 -8.65 1.29
CA ALA A 132 18.41 -9.38 0.67
C ALA A 132 19.75 -8.67 0.90
N GLY A 133 19.83 -7.36 0.64
CA GLY A 133 21.05 -6.57 0.80
C GLY A 133 21.59 -6.57 2.23
N MET A 134 20.72 -6.47 3.24
CA MET A 134 21.14 -6.53 4.64
C MET A 134 21.58 -7.93 5.06
N MET A 135 20.87 -8.97 4.61
CA MET A 135 21.23 -10.35 4.91
C MET A 135 22.52 -10.78 4.18
N LEU A 136 22.81 -10.18 3.02
CA LEU A 136 24.04 -10.41 2.27
C LEU A 136 25.25 -9.63 2.82
N LYS A 137 25.03 -8.43 3.40
CA LYS A 137 26.08 -7.57 3.96
C LYS A 137 26.54 -7.94 5.38
N CYS A 138 25.85 -8.80 6.09
CA CYS A 138 26.31 -9.32 7.39
C CYS A 138 27.56 -10.24 7.23
N GLY A 139 28.53 -9.77 6.49
CA GLY A 139 29.69 -10.48 5.96
C GLY A 139 30.85 -10.71 6.94
N GLU A 140 30.69 -10.47 8.23
CA GLU A 140 31.65 -10.92 9.27
C GLU A 140 31.15 -12.15 10.05
N GLN A 141 29.88 -12.50 9.94
CA GLN A 141 29.29 -13.69 10.51
C GLN A 141 28.82 -14.60 9.38
N GLN A 142 29.18 -15.88 9.45
CA GLN A 142 28.81 -16.90 8.48
C GLN A 142 27.34 -16.78 8.05
N TRP A 143 27.14 -16.65 6.73
CA TRP A 143 25.85 -16.55 6.07
C TRP A 143 24.90 -17.65 6.54
N ASN A 144 23.87 -17.29 7.28
CA ASN A 144 22.87 -18.25 7.64
C ASN A 144 21.71 -18.20 6.63
N TYR A 145 21.93 -18.84 5.46
CA TYR A 145 20.91 -18.98 4.41
C TYR A 145 19.60 -19.57 4.92
N GLN A 146 19.67 -20.47 5.90
CA GLN A 146 18.47 -21.08 6.46
C GLN A 146 17.63 -20.04 7.23
N GLU A 147 18.26 -19.15 7.96
CA GLU A 147 17.54 -18.10 8.66
C GLU A 147 17.00 -17.04 7.70
N MET A 148 17.74 -16.69 6.66
CA MET A 148 17.28 -15.81 5.59
C MET A 148 16.04 -16.39 4.90
N LEU A 149 16.10 -17.66 4.49
CA LEU A 149 14.98 -18.33 3.87
C LEU A 149 13.77 -18.43 4.79
N LYS A 150 13.95 -18.79 6.08
CA LYS A 150 12.87 -18.84 7.06
C LYS A 150 12.16 -17.51 7.21
N LYS A 151 12.90 -16.40 7.33
CA LYS A 151 12.35 -15.05 7.45
C LYS A 151 11.70 -14.58 6.16
N GLY A 152 12.31 -14.86 5.01
CA GLY A 152 11.74 -14.57 3.71
C GLY A 152 10.43 -15.32 3.47
N PHE A 153 10.40 -16.63 3.74
CA PHE A 153 9.18 -17.44 3.64
C PHE A 153 8.10 -17.02 4.64
N LEU A 154 8.48 -16.59 5.85
CA LEU A 154 7.53 -16.03 6.82
C LEU A 154 6.83 -14.78 6.25
N MET A 155 7.59 -13.82 5.73
CA MET A 155 7.03 -12.60 5.13
C MET A 155 6.16 -12.93 3.91
N LEU A 156 6.66 -13.75 2.99
CA LEU A 156 5.92 -14.19 1.81
C LEU A 156 4.64 -14.94 2.20
N GLY A 157 4.71 -15.86 3.16
CA GLY A 157 3.57 -16.62 3.65
C GLY A 157 2.47 -15.71 4.23
N ILE A 158 2.84 -14.66 4.97
CA ILE A 158 1.89 -13.67 5.47
C ILE A 158 1.23 -12.91 4.31
N VAL A 159 2.03 -12.45 3.34
CA VAL A 159 1.47 -11.75 2.16
C VAL A 159 0.50 -12.67 1.43
N LEU A 160 0.88 -13.90 1.12
CA LEU A 160 0.02 -14.85 0.42
C LEU A 160 -1.24 -15.21 1.23
N LEU A 161 -1.14 -15.35 2.54
CA LEU A 161 -2.28 -15.66 3.41
C LEU A 161 -3.34 -14.54 3.35
N PHE A 162 -2.90 -13.27 3.42
CA PHE A 162 -3.82 -12.14 3.46
C PHE A 162 -4.28 -11.66 2.09
N THR A 163 -3.50 -11.92 1.02
CA THR A 163 -3.79 -11.38 -0.32
C THR A 163 -4.06 -12.46 -1.37
N GLY A 164 -3.54 -13.68 -1.18
CA GLY A 164 -3.62 -14.76 -2.17
C GLY A 164 -5.04 -15.12 -2.60
N TRP A 165 -5.98 -15.12 -1.64
CA TRP A 165 -7.39 -15.38 -1.91
C TRP A 165 -7.99 -14.40 -2.93
N TRP A 166 -7.55 -13.14 -2.92
CA TRP A 166 -8.03 -12.12 -3.85
C TRP A 166 -7.59 -12.42 -5.29
N PHE A 167 -6.33 -12.78 -5.46
CA PHE A 167 -5.79 -13.13 -6.77
C PHE A 167 -6.39 -14.44 -7.32
N ILE A 168 -6.56 -15.45 -6.45
CA ILE A 168 -7.21 -16.70 -6.81
C ILE A 168 -8.66 -16.42 -7.25
N ARG A 169 -9.40 -15.66 -6.46
CA ARG A 169 -10.76 -15.26 -6.80
C ARG A 169 -10.83 -14.56 -8.16
N ASN A 170 -9.95 -13.58 -8.40
CA ASN A 170 -9.94 -12.85 -9.67
C ASN A 170 -9.64 -13.80 -10.85
N GLY A 171 -8.63 -14.64 -10.73
CA GLY A 171 -8.32 -15.64 -11.76
C GLY A 171 -9.49 -16.58 -12.07
N MET A 172 -10.25 -16.97 -11.04
CA MET A 172 -11.43 -17.84 -11.23
C MET A 172 -12.65 -17.11 -11.81
N MET A 173 -12.84 -15.83 -11.46
CA MET A 173 -14.01 -15.06 -11.89
C MET A 173 -13.83 -14.34 -13.24
N TYR A 174 -12.60 -14.08 -13.64
CA TYR A 174 -12.26 -13.25 -14.80
C TYR A 174 -11.33 -13.97 -15.79
N ASP A 175 -11.61 -15.25 -16.05
CA ASP A 175 -10.93 -16.06 -17.07
C ASP A 175 -9.39 -15.97 -17.06
N GLY A 176 -8.81 -15.99 -15.86
CA GLY A 176 -7.35 -15.92 -15.66
C GLY A 176 -6.80 -14.52 -15.47
N ASP A 177 -7.61 -13.47 -15.46
CA ASP A 177 -7.18 -12.09 -15.16
C ASP A 177 -6.96 -11.91 -13.66
N ILE A 178 -5.83 -12.41 -13.17
CA ILE A 178 -5.44 -12.41 -11.74
C ILE A 178 -5.40 -10.99 -11.16
N LEU A 179 -4.98 -10.00 -11.95
CA LEU A 179 -4.87 -8.61 -11.52
C LEU A 179 -6.16 -7.82 -11.71
N GLY A 180 -7.14 -8.34 -12.46
CA GLY A 180 -8.38 -7.63 -12.77
C GLY A 180 -8.19 -6.44 -13.72
N MET A 181 -7.12 -6.42 -14.50
CA MET A 181 -6.82 -5.30 -15.39
C MET A 181 -7.76 -5.24 -16.58
N THR A 182 -8.04 -6.38 -17.20
CA THR A 182 -8.99 -6.48 -18.34
C THR A 182 -10.38 -6.03 -17.93
N VAL A 183 -10.82 -6.43 -16.72
CA VAL A 183 -12.11 -6.02 -16.15
C VAL A 183 -12.11 -4.51 -15.84
N SER A 184 -11.02 -3.98 -15.29
CA SER A 184 -10.88 -2.55 -15.05
C SER A 184 -10.95 -1.74 -16.33
N ASP A 185 -10.27 -2.18 -17.39
CA ASP A 185 -10.29 -1.53 -18.70
C ASP A 185 -11.68 -1.60 -19.33
N HIS A 186 -12.39 -2.74 -19.19
CA HIS A 186 -13.75 -2.89 -19.66
C HIS A 186 -14.72 -1.88 -18.99
N TYR A 187 -14.64 -1.73 -17.67
CA TYR A 187 -15.46 -0.74 -16.96
C TYR A 187 -15.04 0.70 -17.27
N ALA A 188 -13.75 0.95 -17.43
CA ALA A 188 -13.26 2.26 -17.85
C ALA A 188 -13.77 2.62 -19.25
N GLU A 189 -13.83 1.66 -20.18
CA GLU A 189 -14.38 1.89 -21.51
C GLU A 189 -15.87 2.26 -21.47
N MET A 190 -16.64 1.65 -20.55
CA MET A 190 -18.08 1.93 -20.44
C MET A 190 -18.38 3.27 -19.75
N TYR A 191 -17.67 3.62 -18.70
CA TYR A 191 -18.06 4.70 -17.78
C TYR A 191 -17.12 5.91 -17.75
N ALA A 192 -15.90 5.81 -18.29
CA ALA A 192 -15.01 6.96 -18.31
C ALA A 192 -15.45 8.00 -19.34
N ILE A 193 -15.07 9.24 -19.11
CA ILE A 193 -15.19 10.31 -20.10
C ILE A 193 -14.36 9.98 -21.35
N PRO A 194 -14.74 10.44 -22.55
CA PRO A 194 -14.13 10.02 -23.80
C PRO A 194 -12.60 10.09 -23.83
N GLU A 195 -12.02 11.14 -23.24
CA GLU A 195 -10.57 11.40 -23.22
C GLU A 195 -9.80 10.39 -22.34
N LEU A 196 -10.48 9.76 -21.36
CA LEU A 196 -9.87 8.82 -20.42
C LEU A 196 -10.18 7.36 -20.73
N LYS A 197 -10.95 7.08 -21.78
CA LYS A 197 -11.25 5.71 -22.21
C LYS A 197 -9.98 4.98 -22.64
N PRO A 198 -9.81 3.70 -22.29
CA PRO A 198 -8.67 2.88 -22.71
C PRO A 198 -8.43 2.91 -24.22
N SER A 199 -9.51 2.88 -25.03
CA SER A 199 -9.44 2.94 -26.49
C SER A 199 -8.87 4.25 -27.04
N ASN A 200 -9.03 5.35 -26.30
CA ASN A 200 -8.60 6.69 -26.71
C ASN A 200 -7.29 7.14 -26.06
N ARG A 201 -6.78 6.37 -25.07
CA ARG A 201 -5.52 6.71 -24.41
C ARG A 201 -4.34 6.53 -25.35
N GLU A 202 -3.55 7.56 -25.51
CA GLU A 202 -2.24 7.42 -26.08
C GLU A 202 -1.37 6.52 -25.18
N THR A 203 -0.84 5.46 -25.77
CA THR A 203 0.08 4.60 -25.04
C THR A 203 1.48 5.17 -25.10
N PRO A 204 2.34 4.95 -24.09
CA PRO A 204 3.73 5.39 -24.18
C PRO A 204 4.44 4.88 -25.44
N LYS A 205 4.07 3.69 -25.92
CA LYS A 205 4.59 3.12 -27.17
C LYS A 205 4.11 3.89 -28.41
N SER A 206 2.83 4.31 -28.44
CA SER A 206 2.27 5.04 -29.59
C SER A 206 2.85 6.45 -29.75
N ILE A 207 3.27 7.07 -28.64
CA ILE A 207 3.92 8.40 -28.63
C ILE A 207 5.46 8.32 -28.62
N GLY A 208 6.03 7.12 -28.83
CA GLY A 208 7.48 6.93 -28.96
C GLY A 208 8.27 7.13 -27.65
N MET A 209 7.65 7.04 -26.49
CA MET A 209 8.34 7.19 -25.22
C MET A 209 9.28 6.01 -24.92
N SER A 210 10.51 6.32 -24.53
CA SER A 210 11.46 5.33 -24.04
C SER A 210 11.07 4.82 -22.67
N LEU A 211 11.55 3.61 -22.30
CA LEU A 211 11.34 3.03 -20.96
C LEU A 211 11.83 3.98 -19.85
N ALA A 212 12.96 4.64 -20.05
CA ALA A 212 13.50 5.62 -19.10
C ALA A 212 12.54 6.80 -18.91
N TYR A 213 11.95 7.31 -19.98
CA TYR A 213 10.96 8.38 -19.90
C TYR A 213 9.71 7.96 -19.13
N MET A 214 9.25 6.71 -19.35
CA MET A 214 8.10 6.16 -18.62
C MET A 214 8.35 5.99 -17.13
N LEU A 215 9.58 5.68 -16.73
CA LEU A 215 9.94 5.48 -15.32
C LEU A 215 10.12 6.80 -14.55
N PHE A 216 10.57 7.86 -15.21
CA PHE A 216 10.95 9.12 -14.55
C PHE A 216 10.01 10.28 -14.85
N TRP A 217 9.18 10.16 -15.85
CA TRP A 217 8.22 11.18 -16.22
C TRP A 217 6.79 10.69 -16.02
N LYS A 218 6.08 11.37 -15.14
CA LYS A 218 4.62 11.24 -15.04
C LYS A 218 4.04 12.57 -15.51
N PRO A 219 3.22 12.59 -16.58
CA PRO A 219 2.49 13.79 -16.95
C PRO A 219 1.46 14.16 -15.89
#